data_ae129fa6f308c05be2c4157d9730d1dd
#
_entry.id   ae129fa6f308c05be2c4157d9730d1dd
#
_cell.length_a   1.000
_cell.length_b   1.000
_cell.length_c   1.000
_cell.angle_alpha   90.00
_cell.angle_beta   90.00
_cell.angle_gamma   90.00
#
_symmetry.space_group_name_H-M   'P 1'
#
loop_
_entity.id
_entity.type
_entity.pdbx_description
1 polymer ?
#
loop_
_entity_poly.entity_id
_entity_poly.type
_entity_poly.pdbx_seq_one_letter_code
_entity_poly.pdbx_strand_id
1 'polypeptide(L)'
;MMSFTVNMKGMKHMKRLMSLLISAAMILSTGASVSAADAEVSSPWKTITISESLAAKKTDASTKEVKVTSVKVSESEITLKKGETYTIKATISPKDASNKKVTYSSSDKNVAKVSSKGVITAVKNGTATITVKAADGSGKKAVITVTVSSKKASSDKTTDTKTNGKKTNAKATNGFDTKKTSMDIVKDMGAGWNLGNSLDALGTGLASETAWGNPKTTKKMIDDICGAGIKTIRIPVSWGKHCDEKGNVDKDWMKRVKEVVDYAYDNGVYVILNSHHDNTYYDIGGCVKSENTLNSSVKKMNKLWKQIATEFKNYDEHLIFETLNEPRTEGSAKEWSGGTAEEREVVAKLNEEIVKTIRSTGGNNAYRQIMVPAYAATSSTNILKQMKVPDDNNIIVSVHAYSPYFFAMDANGSNKFTDNDKKELDRFFKDLNSIFVSKGTPVVIGEFGATNKKNLDDRVAWAEYYVKGAKKYNIPCVLWDNNSGRKSGKESFGVYSRERQEFTYPEIVEAIVKAAK
;
A
#
# COMPACT_ATOMS: atom_id res chain seq x y z
N MET A 1 19.40 -2.21 -48.96
CA MET A 1 19.77 -3.43 -48.21
C MET A 1 21.16 -3.25 -47.64
N MET A 2 21.30 -2.82 -46.43
CA MET A 2 22.56 -2.85 -45.66
C MET A 2 22.28 -3.57 -44.35
N SER A 3 22.86 -4.76 -44.23
CA SER A 3 22.80 -5.61 -43.06
C SER A 3 23.83 -5.11 -42.03
N PHE A 4 23.39 -4.72 -40.84
CA PHE A 4 24.26 -4.47 -39.69
C PHE A 4 24.23 -5.67 -38.77
N THR A 5 25.32 -6.44 -38.81
CA THR A 5 25.57 -7.55 -37.86
C THR A 5 26.16 -6.93 -36.58
N VAL A 6 25.42 -6.94 -35.48
CA VAL A 6 25.93 -6.48 -34.17
C VAL A 6 26.66 -7.61 -33.48
N ASN A 7 27.93 -7.38 -33.20
CA ASN A 7 28.85 -8.33 -32.59
C ASN A 7 28.59 -8.47 -31.08
N MET A 8 28.07 -9.63 -30.64
CA MET A 8 27.62 -9.94 -29.28
C MET A 8 28.74 -10.07 -28.21
N LYS A 9 30.01 -9.83 -28.55
CA LYS A 9 31.11 -9.92 -27.58
C LYS A 9 31.25 -8.71 -26.64
N GLY A 10 30.69 -7.53 -26.99
CA GLY A 10 30.78 -6.31 -26.16
C GLY A 10 29.86 -6.27 -24.97
N MET A 11 28.74 -7.00 -24.97
CA MET A 11 27.71 -6.95 -23.91
C MET A 11 28.09 -7.71 -22.62
N LYS A 12 28.99 -8.68 -22.69
CA LYS A 12 29.43 -9.43 -21.49
C LYS A 12 30.35 -8.62 -20.57
N HIS A 13 31.11 -7.67 -21.10
CA HIS A 13 32.00 -6.83 -20.28
C HIS A 13 31.25 -5.69 -19.58
N MET A 14 30.23 -5.14 -20.19
CA MET A 14 29.43 -4.06 -19.59
C MET A 14 28.59 -4.54 -18.40
N LYS A 15 28.08 -5.79 -18.44
CA LYS A 15 27.36 -6.40 -17.30
C LYS A 15 28.29 -6.72 -16.11
N ARG A 16 29.56 -7.03 -16.34
CA ARG A 16 30.55 -7.23 -15.26
C ARG A 16 31.00 -5.93 -14.62
N LEU A 17 31.09 -4.82 -15.35
CA LEU A 17 31.39 -3.49 -14.77
C LEU A 17 30.25 -2.93 -13.91
N MET A 18 28.98 -3.14 -14.31
CA MET A 18 27.83 -2.73 -13.50
C MET A 18 27.72 -3.53 -12.19
N SER A 19 28.06 -4.83 -12.21
CA SER A 19 28.07 -5.65 -10.99
C SER A 19 29.16 -5.21 -10.01
N LEU A 20 30.32 -4.75 -10.48
CA LEU A 20 31.42 -4.27 -9.63
C LEU A 20 31.15 -2.88 -9.04
N LEU A 21 30.42 -2.00 -9.72
CA LEU A 21 30.05 -0.67 -9.20
C LEU A 21 28.98 -0.73 -8.09
N ILE A 22 28.08 -1.72 -8.13
CA ILE A 22 27.08 -1.93 -7.07
C ILE A 22 27.74 -2.52 -5.81
N SER A 23 28.77 -3.36 -5.95
CA SER A 23 29.54 -3.91 -4.83
C SER A 23 30.39 -2.85 -4.12
N ALA A 24 30.91 -1.85 -4.84
CA ALA A 24 31.74 -0.78 -4.25
C ALA A 24 30.92 0.24 -3.41
N ALA A 25 29.64 0.43 -3.73
CA ALA A 25 28.75 1.32 -2.97
C ALA A 25 28.28 0.74 -1.62
N MET A 26 28.39 -0.57 -1.41
CA MET A 26 27.99 -1.23 -0.14
C MET A 26 29.14 -1.34 0.88
N ILE A 27 30.40 -1.07 0.52
CA ILE A 27 31.57 -1.21 1.41
C ILE A 27 31.89 0.09 2.17
N LEU A 28 31.28 1.22 1.84
CA LEU A 28 31.56 2.53 2.45
C LEU A 28 30.64 2.90 3.64
N SER A 29 29.89 1.96 4.21
CA SER A 29 29.02 2.21 5.37
C SER A 29 29.40 1.50 6.67
N THR A 30 30.58 0.87 6.75
CA THR A 30 31.07 0.34 8.03
C THR A 30 32.18 1.27 8.56
N GLY A 31 31.82 2.05 9.58
CA GLY A 31 32.75 2.92 10.29
C GLY A 31 33.89 2.12 10.96
N ALA A 32 35.10 2.32 10.50
CA ALA A 32 36.31 2.01 11.23
C ALA A 32 37.05 3.31 11.43
N SER A 33 37.25 3.68 12.70
CA SER A 33 38.08 4.78 13.14
C SER A 33 39.56 4.43 12.89
N VAL A 34 40.26 5.27 12.12
CA VAL A 34 41.73 5.24 12.04
C VAL A 34 42.22 6.62 12.45
N SER A 35 43.14 6.62 13.42
CA SER A 35 43.79 7.79 14.00
C SER A 35 44.66 8.51 12.97
N ALA A 36 44.64 9.83 13.05
CA ALA A 36 45.46 10.70 12.24
C ALA A 36 46.92 10.72 12.76
N ALA A 37 47.87 10.61 11.85
CA ALA A 37 49.21 11.11 12.00
C ALA A 37 49.65 11.82 10.72
N ASP A 38 49.93 13.09 10.86
CA ASP A 38 50.76 14.03 10.13
C ASP A 38 51.02 13.87 8.61
N ALA A 39 50.50 14.83 7.83
CA ALA A 39 51.22 15.40 6.69
C ALA A 39 50.77 16.85 6.45
N GLU A 40 51.66 17.80 6.70
CA GLU A 40 51.52 19.22 6.32
C GLU A 40 51.46 19.40 4.80
N VAL A 41 50.49 20.19 4.32
CA VAL A 41 50.62 20.93 3.06
C VAL A 41 50.09 22.35 3.25
N SER A 42 51.01 23.30 3.11
CA SER A 42 50.80 24.75 3.15
C SER A 42 50.02 25.27 1.97
N SER A 43 49.09 26.17 2.19
CA SER A 43 48.82 27.33 1.31
C SER A 43 47.77 28.30 1.88
N PRO A 44 47.85 29.59 1.54
CA PRO A 44 47.49 30.72 2.40
C PRO A 44 46.18 31.39 1.99
N TRP A 45 45.25 31.59 2.89
CA TRP A 45 44.25 32.69 2.74
C TRP A 45 43.67 33.10 4.11
N LYS A 46 44.07 34.35 4.47
CA LYS A 46 43.39 35.39 5.27
C LYS A 46 42.57 35.05 6.51
N THR A 47 43.13 35.48 7.60
CA THR A 47 42.56 35.80 8.91
C THR A 47 41.33 36.72 8.81
N ILE A 48 40.23 36.34 9.44
CA ILE A 48 39.15 37.24 9.84
C ILE A 48 39.05 37.19 11.35
N THR A 49 39.36 38.33 11.96
CA THR A 49 39.24 38.60 13.39
C THR A 49 37.77 38.83 13.72
N ILE A 50 37.23 38.11 14.69
CA ILE A 50 35.96 38.44 15.32
C ILE A 50 36.24 38.79 16.77
N SER A 51 35.95 40.04 17.11
CA SER A 51 36.06 40.60 18.46
C SER A 51 34.94 40.02 19.34
N GLU A 52 35.36 39.57 20.55
CA GLU A 52 34.46 39.21 21.65
C GLU A 52 33.72 40.43 22.17
N SER A 53 32.40 40.32 22.31
CA SER A 53 31.64 41.15 23.23
C SER A 53 30.85 40.25 24.19
N LEU A 54 31.22 40.26 25.46
CA LEU A 54 30.44 39.68 26.53
C LEU A 54 29.08 40.37 26.66
N ALA A 55 28.00 39.59 26.60
CA ALA A 55 26.71 40.01 27.11
C ALA A 55 26.00 38.83 27.78
N ALA A 56 25.84 38.98 29.07
CA ALA A 56 24.84 38.46 30.00
C ALA A 56 24.18 37.07 29.74
N LYS A 57 24.53 36.14 30.59
CA LYS A 57 23.81 34.91 30.93
C LYS A 57 22.33 35.22 31.24
N LYS A 58 21.40 34.85 30.33
CA LYS A 58 20.02 34.56 30.67
C LYS A 58 19.88 33.05 30.69
N THR A 59 19.57 32.49 31.84
CA THR A 59 19.18 31.10 32.03
C THR A 59 17.82 30.90 31.35
N ASP A 60 17.84 30.29 30.17
CA ASP A 60 16.63 29.87 29.48
C ASP A 60 16.35 28.41 29.88
N ALA A 61 15.39 28.23 30.77
CA ALA A 61 14.82 26.93 31.06
C ALA A 61 13.98 26.52 29.83
N SER A 62 14.61 25.80 28.91
CA SER A 62 13.90 25.16 27.77
C SER A 62 12.88 24.18 28.33
N THR A 63 11.64 24.63 28.52
CA THR A 63 10.51 23.74 28.75
C THR A 63 10.31 22.91 27.48
N LYS A 64 10.61 21.61 27.57
CA LYS A 64 10.43 20.64 26.48
C LYS A 64 8.98 20.72 25.98
N GLU A 65 8.78 21.14 24.74
CA GLU A 65 7.44 21.26 24.13
C GLU A 65 6.78 19.87 24.04
N VAL A 66 5.63 19.69 24.71
CA VAL A 66 4.83 18.47 24.65
C VAL A 66 3.81 18.61 23.50
N LYS A 67 3.99 17.82 22.46
CA LYS A 67 3.11 17.80 21.27
C LYS A 67 1.85 16.99 21.52
N VAL A 68 0.78 17.32 20.76
CA VAL A 68 -0.47 16.54 20.72
C VAL A 68 -0.19 15.17 20.10
N THR A 69 -0.62 14.12 20.79
CA THR A 69 -0.50 12.72 20.32
C THR A 69 -1.81 12.20 19.72
N SER A 70 -2.96 12.76 20.15
CA SER A 70 -4.25 12.43 19.53
C SER A 70 -5.28 13.54 19.69
N VAL A 71 -6.20 13.64 18.71
CA VAL A 71 -7.44 14.42 18.75
C VAL A 71 -8.59 13.43 18.66
N LYS A 72 -9.54 13.46 19.60
CA LYS A 72 -10.77 12.64 19.58
C LYS A 72 -11.99 13.55 19.59
N VAL A 73 -13.07 13.14 18.94
CA VAL A 73 -14.38 13.80 18.95
C VAL A 73 -15.42 12.89 19.58
N SER A 74 -16.47 13.44 20.18
CA SER A 74 -17.53 12.66 20.83
C SER A 74 -18.37 11.85 19.85
N GLU A 75 -18.55 12.39 18.64
CA GLU A 75 -19.34 11.78 17.57
C GLU A 75 -18.53 11.82 16.28
N SER A 76 -18.38 10.68 15.62
CA SER A 76 -17.75 10.58 14.29
C SER A 76 -18.74 10.78 13.14
N GLU A 77 -20.04 10.64 13.42
CA GLU A 77 -21.13 10.84 12.46
C GLU A 77 -22.29 11.57 13.11
N ILE A 78 -22.87 12.53 12.41
CA ILE A 78 -24.06 13.26 12.85
C ILE A 78 -25.01 13.46 11.66
N THR A 79 -26.31 13.38 11.94
CA THR A 79 -27.35 13.72 10.97
C THR A 79 -28.09 14.96 11.47
N LEU A 80 -28.14 16.00 10.64
CA LEU A 80 -28.79 17.28 10.94
C LEU A 80 -29.84 17.59 9.88
N LYS A 81 -30.88 18.30 10.27
CA LYS A 81 -31.79 18.95 9.32
C LYS A 81 -31.18 20.27 8.84
N LYS A 82 -31.57 20.72 7.67
CA LYS A 82 -31.17 22.05 7.17
C LYS A 82 -31.50 23.13 8.22
N GLY A 83 -30.48 23.92 8.54
CA GLY A 83 -30.55 24.98 9.56
C GLY A 83 -30.18 24.52 10.98
N GLU A 84 -30.16 23.22 11.27
CA GLU A 84 -29.72 22.73 12.58
C GLU A 84 -28.23 22.94 12.80
N THR A 85 -27.82 23.01 14.06
CA THR A 85 -26.44 23.18 14.49
C THR A 85 -26.00 22.08 15.43
N TYR A 86 -24.70 21.75 15.42
CA TYR A 86 -24.06 20.83 16.34
C TYR A 86 -22.73 21.41 16.83
N THR A 87 -22.48 21.37 18.14
CA THR A 87 -21.20 21.83 18.70
C THR A 87 -20.26 20.66 18.94
N ILE A 88 -19.11 20.70 18.30
CA ILE A 88 -18.08 19.66 18.38
C ILE A 88 -17.48 19.64 19.79
N LYS A 89 -17.46 18.46 20.42
CA LYS A 89 -16.69 18.21 21.65
C LYS A 89 -15.43 17.47 21.26
N ALA A 90 -14.26 18.16 21.30
CA ALA A 90 -12.97 17.57 21.00
C ALA A 90 -12.16 17.35 22.28
N THR A 91 -11.50 16.20 22.37
CA THR A 91 -10.58 15.85 23.46
C THR A 91 -9.17 15.73 22.90
N ILE A 92 -8.22 16.43 23.51
CA ILE A 92 -6.82 16.48 23.12
C ILE A 92 -5.98 15.67 24.11
N SER A 93 -5.08 14.83 23.61
CA SER A 93 -4.12 14.09 24.42
C SER A 93 -2.69 14.40 23.95
N PRO A 94 -1.69 14.38 24.86
CA PRO A 94 -1.83 14.23 26.30
C PRO A 94 -2.43 15.51 26.96
N LYS A 95 -2.90 15.38 28.20
CA LYS A 95 -3.52 16.51 28.93
C LYS A 95 -2.58 17.69 29.19
N ASP A 96 -1.28 17.45 29.20
CA ASP A 96 -0.20 18.40 29.38
C ASP A 96 0.40 18.93 28.07
N ALA A 97 -0.22 18.65 26.91
CA ALA A 97 0.21 19.19 25.63
C ALA A 97 0.34 20.72 25.70
N SER A 98 1.47 21.25 25.21
CA SER A 98 1.82 22.67 25.29
C SER A 98 0.88 23.58 24.51
N ASN A 99 0.34 23.10 23.39
CA ASN A 99 -0.68 23.80 22.59
C ASN A 99 -1.85 22.88 22.30
N LYS A 100 -2.98 23.10 22.95
CA LYS A 100 -4.22 22.32 22.81
C LYS A 100 -5.24 22.93 21.84
N LYS A 101 -4.86 24.00 21.13
CA LYS A 101 -5.75 24.63 20.15
C LYS A 101 -6.01 23.69 18.98
N VAL A 102 -7.23 23.75 18.44
CA VAL A 102 -7.63 23.02 17.23
C VAL A 102 -8.19 23.98 16.19
N THR A 103 -8.09 23.59 14.94
CA THR A 103 -8.69 24.26 13.80
C THR A 103 -9.76 23.37 13.19
N TYR A 104 -10.75 23.96 12.53
CA TYR A 104 -11.87 23.26 11.94
C TYR A 104 -11.98 23.60 10.46
N SER A 105 -12.29 22.59 9.65
CA SER A 105 -12.55 22.78 8.21
C SER A 105 -13.68 21.86 7.74
N SER A 106 -14.38 22.26 6.68
CA SER A 106 -15.41 21.46 6.03
C SER A 106 -14.97 21.12 4.61
N SER A 107 -15.21 19.88 4.18
CA SER A 107 -14.98 19.41 2.80
C SER A 107 -15.97 20.04 1.82
N ASP A 108 -17.18 20.38 2.27
CA ASP A 108 -18.19 21.08 1.46
C ASP A 108 -19.01 22.06 2.33
N LYS A 109 -18.68 23.35 2.22
CA LYS A 109 -19.35 24.43 2.94
C LYS A 109 -20.78 24.71 2.43
N ASN A 110 -21.16 24.18 1.26
CA ASN A 110 -22.53 24.29 0.77
C ASN A 110 -23.44 23.25 1.42
N VAL A 111 -22.89 22.15 1.92
CA VAL A 111 -23.62 21.11 2.67
C VAL A 111 -23.59 21.42 4.17
N ALA A 112 -22.41 21.61 4.75
CA ALA A 112 -22.26 21.94 6.17
C ALA A 112 -21.10 22.91 6.37
N LYS A 113 -21.32 23.99 7.13
CA LYS A 113 -20.29 24.94 7.55
C LYS A 113 -19.83 24.62 8.96
N VAL A 114 -18.58 24.95 9.28
CA VAL A 114 -18.07 24.90 10.66
C VAL A 114 -17.40 26.22 11.01
N SER A 115 -17.72 26.75 12.21
CA SER A 115 -17.12 27.99 12.72
C SER A 115 -15.76 27.71 13.38
N SER A 116 -14.98 28.78 13.64
CA SER A 116 -13.73 28.70 14.41
C SER A 116 -13.95 28.27 15.88
N LYS A 117 -15.18 28.28 16.36
CA LYS A 117 -15.58 27.79 17.70
C LYS A 117 -16.05 26.32 17.67
N GLY A 118 -15.96 25.63 16.49
CA GLY A 118 -16.37 24.23 16.35
C GLY A 118 -17.88 24.01 16.27
N VAL A 119 -18.67 25.04 15.90
CA VAL A 119 -20.11 24.89 15.66
C VAL A 119 -20.35 24.58 14.20
N ILE A 120 -20.91 23.40 13.92
CA ILE A 120 -21.37 22.96 12.62
C ILE A 120 -22.77 23.53 12.36
N THR A 121 -23.01 24.00 11.14
CA THR A 121 -24.34 24.45 10.68
C THR A 121 -24.68 23.70 9.39
N ALA A 122 -25.82 23.01 9.38
CA ALA A 122 -26.34 22.29 8.20
C ALA A 122 -26.96 23.30 7.21
N VAL A 123 -26.46 23.29 5.94
CA VAL A 123 -26.83 24.29 4.93
C VAL A 123 -27.75 23.72 3.86
N LYS A 124 -27.40 22.55 3.30
CA LYS A 124 -28.12 21.91 2.19
C LYS A 124 -28.02 20.39 2.32
N ASN A 125 -29.07 19.66 1.90
CA ASN A 125 -29.05 18.19 1.87
C ASN A 125 -27.81 17.67 1.14
N GLY A 126 -27.14 16.67 1.74
CA GLY A 126 -25.91 16.08 1.26
C GLY A 126 -25.06 15.59 2.43
N THR A 127 -23.84 15.18 2.14
CA THR A 127 -22.86 14.75 3.14
C THR A 127 -21.60 15.60 3.03
N ALA A 128 -21.06 16.06 4.16
CA ALA A 128 -19.78 16.77 4.25
C ALA A 128 -18.96 16.23 5.41
N THR A 129 -17.64 16.25 5.26
CA THR A 129 -16.71 15.87 6.34
C THR A 129 -16.18 17.12 7.02
N ILE A 130 -16.30 17.18 8.34
CA ILE A 130 -15.69 18.23 9.17
C ILE A 130 -14.42 17.67 9.79
N THR A 131 -13.29 18.32 9.52
CA THR A 131 -11.98 17.97 10.10
C THR A 131 -11.67 18.87 11.29
N VAL A 132 -11.27 18.25 12.41
CA VAL A 132 -10.76 18.90 13.63
C VAL A 132 -9.28 18.58 13.73
N LYS A 133 -8.39 19.58 13.56
CA LYS A 133 -6.93 19.39 13.48
C LYS A 133 -6.22 20.15 14.59
N ALA A 134 -5.26 19.51 15.26
CA ALA A 134 -4.38 20.16 16.23
C ALA A 134 -3.56 21.29 15.59
N ALA A 135 -3.44 22.42 16.30
CA ALA A 135 -2.74 23.61 15.82
C ALA A 135 -1.27 23.68 16.28
N ASP A 136 -0.74 22.60 16.88
CA ASP A 136 0.62 22.51 17.41
C ASP A 136 1.66 21.98 16.39
N GLY A 137 1.23 21.81 15.14
CA GLY A 137 2.09 21.23 14.08
C GLY A 137 2.27 19.71 14.15
N SER A 138 1.65 18.99 15.11
CA SER A 138 1.72 17.52 15.22
C SER A 138 1.02 16.79 14.07
N GLY A 139 0.15 17.49 13.31
CA GLY A 139 -0.66 16.88 12.25
C GLY A 139 -1.84 16.05 12.75
N LYS A 140 -2.02 15.88 14.05
CA LYS A 140 -3.10 15.07 14.63
C LYS A 140 -4.46 15.69 14.37
N LYS A 141 -5.42 14.85 13.94
CA LYS A 141 -6.78 15.27 13.57
C LYS A 141 -7.81 14.22 13.93
N ALA A 142 -9.08 14.65 13.98
CA ALA A 142 -10.27 13.81 13.98
C ALA A 142 -11.24 14.32 12.92
N VAL A 143 -12.15 13.46 12.47
CA VAL A 143 -13.15 13.81 11.45
C VAL A 143 -14.56 13.48 11.94
N ILE A 144 -15.54 14.24 11.44
CA ILE A 144 -16.97 14.04 11.70
C ILE A 144 -17.67 14.04 10.35
N THR A 145 -18.35 12.97 10.01
CA THR A 145 -19.24 12.92 8.85
C THR A 145 -20.58 13.57 9.19
N VAL A 146 -20.93 14.61 8.47
CA VAL A 146 -22.19 15.34 8.64
C VAL A 146 -23.12 15.01 7.49
N THR A 147 -24.23 14.33 7.77
CA THR A 147 -25.31 14.12 6.80
C THR A 147 -26.41 15.13 7.04
N VAL A 148 -26.72 15.95 6.06
CA VAL A 148 -27.86 16.88 6.11
C VAL A 148 -29.02 16.26 5.33
N SER A 149 -30.15 15.99 6.03
CA SER A 149 -31.33 15.31 5.46
C SER A 149 -32.62 15.94 5.97
N SER A 150 -33.66 15.92 5.15
CA SER A 150 -35.02 16.38 5.55
C SER A 150 -35.79 15.35 6.40
N LYS A 151 -35.30 14.09 6.52
CA LYS A 151 -35.92 13.06 7.36
C LYS A 151 -35.38 13.10 8.78
N LYS A 152 -36.26 12.97 9.80
CA LYS A 152 -35.93 12.90 11.23
C LYS A 152 -35.20 11.58 11.50
N ALA A 153 -34.04 11.60 12.18
CA ALA A 153 -33.44 10.40 12.74
C ALA A 153 -34.44 9.79 13.75
N SER A 154 -34.92 8.60 13.47
CA SER A 154 -35.74 7.82 14.40
C SER A 154 -34.77 7.15 15.38
N SER A 155 -34.82 7.60 16.63
CA SER A 155 -34.31 6.83 17.76
C SER A 155 -35.38 5.85 18.14
N ASP A 156 -35.29 4.60 17.75
CA ASP A 156 -36.12 3.57 18.33
C ASP A 156 -35.27 2.43 18.90
N LYS A 157 -35.49 2.25 20.21
CA LYS A 157 -35.08 1.10 20.99
C LYS A 157 -35.99 -0.09 20.64
N THR A 158 -35.32 -1.20 20.32
CA THR A 158 -35.73 -2.60 20.58
C THR A 158 -37.19 -2.90 20.92
N THR A 159 -37.81 -3.75 20.14
CA THR A 159 -38.54 -4.95 20.62
C THR A 159 -38.53 -6.03 19.55
N ASP A 160 -38.19 -7.24 19.98
CA ASP A 160 -38.28 -8.50 19.23
C ASP A 160 -39.69 -8.76 18.74
N THR A 161 -39.83 -9.12 17.48
CA THR A 161 -40.91 -10.02 17.06
C THR A 161 -40.45 -10.87 15.86
N LYS A 162 -40.40 -12.17 16.08
CA LYS A 162 -40.21 -13.21 15.06
C LYS A 162 -41.35 -13.15 14.04
N THR A 163 -41.03 -13.07 12.76
CA THR A 163 -41.87 -13.64 11.70
C THR A 163 -41.01 -14.21 10.58
N ASN A 164 -41.26 -15.47 10.28
CA ASN A 164 -40.76 -16.24 9.15
C ASN A 164 -41.15 -15.58 7.82
N GLY A 165 -40.22 -15.55 6.86
CA GLY A 165 -40.60 -15.31 5.48
C GLY A 165 -39.45 -14.99 4.53
N LYS A 166 -39.03 -15.98 3.75
CA LYS A 166 -38.47 -15.90 2.39
C LYS A 166 -37.11 -15.18 2.24
N LYS A 167 -36.06 -15.99 2.16
CA LYS A 167 -34.71 -15.57 1.76
C LYS A 167 -34.73 -14.92 0.37
N THR A 168 -34.63 -13.61 0.32
CA THR A 168 -34.08 -12.88 -0.81
C THR A 168 -32.64 -12.58 -0.48
N ASN A 169 -31.69 -13.04 -1.31
CA ASN A 169 -30.26 -12.77 -1.17
C ASN A 169 -29.95 -11.29 -1.45
N ALA A 170 -30.38 -10.41 -0.57
CA ALA A 170 -29.83 -9.07 -0.46
C ALA A 170 -28.76 -9.14 0.61
N LYS A 171 -27.49 -9.35 0.21
CA LYS A 171 -26.33 -9.15 1.08
C LYS A 171 -26.45 -7.74 1.67
N ALA A 172 -26.54 -7.67 2.99
CA ALA A 172 -26.75 -6.42 3.70
C ALA A 172 -25.58 -5.47 3.41
N THR A 173 -25.89 -4.32 2.86
CA THR A 173 -25.02 -3.16 2.68
C THR A 173 -24.48 -2.60 4.01
N ASN A 174 -24.86 -3.16 5.14
CA ASN A 174 -24.59 -2.69 6.50
C ASN A 174 -23.58 -3.58 7.27
N GLY A 175 -22.86 -4.49 6.60
CA GLY A 175 -21.92 -5.40 7.29
C GLY A 175 -20.52 -4.82 7.47
N PHE A 176 -20.22 -3.60 6.97
CA PHE A 176 -18.88 -3.01 7.09
C PHE A 176 -18.59 -2.61 8.54
N ASP A 177 -17.56 -3.20 9.16
CA ASP A 177 -17.16 -2.84 10.51
C ASP A 177 -16.27 -1.57 10.50
N THR A 178 -16.92 -0.41 10.61
CA THR A 178 -16.24 0.89 10.68
C THR A 178 -15.40 1.09 11.94
N LYS A 179 -15.47 0.19 12.91
CA LYS A 179 -14.67 0.24 14.15
C LYS A 179 -13.30 -0.38 13.98
N LYS A 180 -13.14 -1.30 13.03
CA LYS A 180 -11.84 -1.88 12.72
C LYS A 180 -10.93 -0.84 12.10
N THR A 181 -9.79 -0.60 12.75
CA THR A 181 -8.72 0.24 12.20
C THR A 181 -7.91 -0.52 11.16
N SER A 182 -7.13 0.19 10.33
CA SER A 182 -6.18 -0.47 9.40
C SER A 182 -5.19 -1.38 10.15
N MET A 183 -4.80 -1.03 11.38
CA MET A 183 -3.96 -1.86 12.24
C MET A 183 -4.66 -3.15 12.70
N ASP A 184 -5.97 -3.10 12.92
CA ASP A 184 -6.74 -4.30 13.29
C ASP A 184 -6.89 -5.22 12.08
N ILE A 185 -7.20 -4.66 10.90
CA ILE A 185 -7.31 -5.41 9.65
C ILE A 185 -6.01 -6.17 9.33
N VAL A 186 -4.83 -5.52 9.37
CA VAL A 186 -3.58 -6.22 9.04
C VAL A 186 -3.22 -7.32 10.03
N LYS A 187 -3.68 -7.26 11.29
CA LYS A 187 -3.52 -8.36 12.26
C LYS A 187 -4.33 -9.60 11.88
N ASP A 188 -5.51 -9.39 11.29
CA ASP A 188 -6.45 -10.45 10.93
C ASP A 188 -6.13 -11.09 9.57
N MET A 189 -5.37 -10.41 8.69
CA MET A 189 -5.07 -10.83 7.32
C MET A 189 -4.30 -12.16 7.21
N GLY A 190 -3.55 -12.56 8.24
CA GLY A 190 -2.82 -13.84 8.28
C GLY A 190 -1.88 -14.06 7.10
N ALA A 191 -1.73 -15.33 6.67
CA ALA A 191 -0.96 -15.69 5.48
C ALA A 191 -1.74 -15.34 4.20
N GLY A 192 -1.03 -14.76 3.21
CA GLY A 192 -1.61 -14.37 1.93
C GLY A 192 -1.01 -15.09 0.73
N TRP A 193 -1.75 -15.08 -0.38
CA TRP A 193 -1.37 -15.66 -1.67
C TRP A 193 -1.84 -14.77 -2.83
N ASN A 194 -0.98 -14.63 -3.87
CA ASN A 194 -1.28 -13.87 -5.08
C ASN A 194 -1.77 -14.79 -6.20
N LEU A 195 -2.86 -14.42 -6.87
CA LEU A 195 -3.29 -14.99 -8.13
C LEU A 195 -2.50 -14.34 -9.29
N GLY A 196 -1.17 -14.50 -9.30
CA GLY A 196 -0.30 -13.86 -10.28
C GLY A 196 -0.38 -14.49 -11.67
N ASN A 197 -0.07 -13.72 -12.71
CA ASN A 197 -0.08 -14.12 -14.11
C ASN A 197 -1.43 -14.65 -14.62
N SER A 198 -2.54 -14.11 -14.11
CA SER A 198 -3.91 -14.42 -14.55
C SER A 198 -4.63 -13.16 -15.04
N LEU A 199 -5.37 -12.47 -14.18
CA LEU A 199 -6.06 -11.23 -14.56
C LEU A 199 -5.12 -10.02 -14.75
N ASP A 200 -3.88 -10.15 -14.34
CA ASP A 200 -2.78 -9.20 -14.60
C ASP A 200 -2.11 -9.40 -15.96
N ALA A 201 -2.35 -10.52 -16.65
CA ALA A 201 -1.76 -10.80 -17.95
C ALA A 201 -2.19 -9.78 -19.01
N LEU A 202 -1.23 -9.35 -19.84
CA LEU A 202 -1.44 -8.32 -20.85
C LEU A 202 -1.95 -8.94 -22.16
N GLY A 203 -3.25 -8.99 -22.30
CA GLY A 203 -3.97 -9.44 -23.49
C GLY A 203 -5.14 -8.50 -23.80
N THR A 204 -6.11 -8.98 -24.56
CA THR A 204 -7.34 -8.24 -24.89
C THR A 204 -8.57 -9.11 -24.62
N GLY A 205 -9.66 -8.48 -24.17
CA GLY A 205 -10.91 -9.16 -23.82
C GLY A 205 -10.70 -10.25 -22.76
N LEU A 206 -11.63 -11.19 -22.67
CA LEU A 206 -11.56 -12.27 -21.67
C LEU A 206 -10.41 -13.25 -21.89
N ALA A 207 -9.85 -13.33 -23.11
CA ALA A 207 -8.68 -14.16 -23.40
C ALA A 207 -7.40 -13.64 -22.72
N SER A 208 -7.39 -12.41 -22.22
CA SER A 208 -6.27 -11.83 -21.45
C SER A 208 -5.91 -12.70 -20.26
N GLU A 209 -6.88 -13.21 -19.51
CA GLU A 209 -6.67 -14.05 -18.32
C GLU A 209 -5.76 -15.28 -18.58
N THR A 210 -5.73 -15.78 -19.80
CA THR A 210 -4.94 -16.97 -20.19
C THR A 210 -3.77 -16.64 -21.11
N ALA A 211 -3.52 -15.35 -21.39
CA ALA A 211 -2.55 -14.92 -22.39
C ALA A 211 -1.11 -15.30 -22.05
N TRP A 212 -0.78 -15.49 -20.77
CA TRP A 212 0.55 -15.92 -20.32
C TRP A 212 0.62 -17.41 -20.00
N GLY A 213 -0.35 -18.19 -20.49
CA GLY A 213 -0.35 -19.67 -20.46
C GLY A 213 -0.97 -20.28 -19.21
N ASN A 214 -1.51 -19.47 -18.30
CA ASN A 214 -2.28 -19.99 -17.18
C ASN A 214 -3.70 -20.38 -17.61
N PRO A 215 -4.31 -21.41 -17.02
CA PRO A 215 -5.70 -21.73 -17.28
C PRO A 215 -6.61 -20.68 -16.65
N LYS A 216 -7.87 -20.61 -17.14
CA LYS A 216 -8.90 -19.77 -16.56
C LYS A 216 -9.08 -20.09 -15.07
N THR A 217 -9.09 -19.07 -14.22
CA THR A 217 -9.27 -19.22 -12.77
C THR A 217 -10.64 -19.80 -12.45
N THR A 218 -10.67 -20.84 -11.63
CA THR A 218 -11.92 -21.48 -11.18
C THR A 218 -12.15 -21.25 -9.69
N LYS A 219 -13.41 -21.35 -9.27
CA LYS A 219 -13.74 -21.30 -7.84
C LYS A 219 -12.99 -22.35 -7.04
N LYS A 220 -12.86 -23.57 -7.58
CA LYS A 220 -12.13 -24.67 -6.90
C LYS A 220 -10.68 -24.31 -6.60
N MET A 221 -9.96 -23.64 -7.53
CA MET A 221 -8.58 -23.20 -7.29
C MET A 221 -8.49 -22.28 -6.06
N ILE A 222 -9.42 -21.33 -5.96
CA ILE A 222 -9.47 -20.40 -4.84
C ILE A 222 -9.90 -21.10 -3.55
N ASP A 223 -10.88 -22.02 -3.63
CA ASP A 223 -11.32 -22.82 -2.48
C ASP A 223 -10.18 -23.69 -1.94
N ASP A 224 -9.37 -24.31 -2.80
CA ASP A 224 -8.20 -25.11 -2.39
C ASP A 224 -7.17 -24.25 -1.64
N ILE A 225 -6.86 -23.06 -2.16
CA ILE A 225 -5.93 -22.11 -1.54
C ILE A 225 -6.45 -21.66 -0.16
N CYS A 226 -7.73 -21.28 -0.07
CA CYS A 226 -8.35 -20.88 1.20
C CYS A 226 -8.41 -22.07 2.18
N GLY A 227 -8.72 -23.28 1.68
CA GLY A 227 -8.77 -24.52 2.47
C GLY A 227 -7.43 -24.89 3.08
N ALA A 228 -6.30 -24.52 2.48
CA ALA A 228 -4.97 -24.69 3.04
C ALA A 228 -4.65 -23.74 4.20
N GLY A 229 -5.55 -22.80 4.53
CA GLY A 229 -5.41 -21.86 5.64
C GLY A 229 -4.93 -20.47 5.25
N ILE A 230 -4.88 -20.15 3.97
CA ILE A 230 -4.63 -18.79 3.47
C ILE A 230 -5.82 -17.89 3.87
N LYS A 231 -5.52 -16.72 4.41
CA LYS A 231 -6.49 -15.74 4.92
C LYS A 231 -6.60 -14.48 4.06
N THR A 232 -5.69 -14.29 3.11
CA THR A 232 -5.67 -13.15 2.20
C THR A 232 -5.37 -13.60 0.78
N ILE A 233 -6.23 -13.23 -0.16
CA ILE A 233 -6.00 -13.43 -1.60
C ILE A 233 -5.79 -12.07 -2.25
N ARG A 234 -4.60 -11.84 -2.84
CA ARG A 234 -4.39 -10.69 -3.70
C ARG A 234 -4.70 -11.09 -5.14
N ILE A 235 -5.54 -10.31 -5.79
CA ILE A 235 -5.99 -10.50 -7.15
C ILE A 235 -5.41 -9.36 -8.00
N PRO A 236 -4.22 -9.55 -8.59
CA PRO A 236 -3.64 -8.60 -9.53
C PRO A 236 -4.50 -8.48 -10.79
N VAL A 237 -4.81 -7.25 -11.21
CA VAL A 237 -5.64 -6.99 -12.41
C VAL A 237 -5.04 -5.86 -13.24
N SER A 238 -4.83 -6.11 -14.53
CA SER A 238 -4.47 -5.08 -15.51
C SER A 238 -5.75 -4.56 -16.18
N TRP A 239 -5.96 -3.26 -16.15
CA TRP A 239 -7.19 -2.62 -16.60
C TRP A 239 -7.04 -1.79 -17.88
N GLY A 240 -5.86 -1.19 -18.10
CA GLY A 240 -5.66 -0.23 -19.18
C GLY A 240 -5.96 -0.78 -20.57
N LYS A 241 -5.64 -2.06 -20.82
CA LYS A 241 -5.95 -2.77 -22.07
C LYS A 241 -7.44 -3.14 -22.22
N HIS A 242 -8.20 -3.04 -21.14
CA HIS A 242 -9.64 -3.33 -21.08
C HIS A 242 -10.48 -2.05 -20.97
N CYS A 243 -9.88 -0.89 -21.26
CA CYS A 243 -10.60 0.38 -21.35
C CYS A 243 -10.76 0.80 -22.81
N ASP A 244 -11.93 1.34 -23.14
CA ASP A 244 -12.15 2.00 -24.43
C ASP A 244 -11.39 3.35 -24.50
N GLU A 245 -11.40 3.99 -25.67
CA GLU A 245 -10.75 5.30 -25.88
C GLU A 245 -11.27 6.40 -24.94
N LYS A 246 -12.50 6.25 -24.47
CA LYS A 246 -13.12 7.16 -23.50
C LYS A 246 -12.73 6.79 -22.05
N GLY A 247 -11.98 5.70 -21.83
CA GLY A 247 -11.57 5.18 -20.53
C GLY A 247 -12.71 4.47 -19.77
N ASN A 248 -13.71 3.93 -20.45
CA ASN A 248 -14.71 3.06 -19.82
C ASN A 248 -14.19 1.63 -19.81
N VAL A 249 -14.25 0.99 -18.65
CA VAL A 249 -13.86 -0.42 -18.50
C VAL A 249 -14.86 -1.30 -19.24
N ASP A 250 -14.34 -2.29 -19.96
CA ASP A 250 -15.14 -3.33 -20.61
C ASP A 250 -16.01 -4.05 -19.56
N LYS A 251 -17.31 -4.20 -19.88
CA LYS A 251 -18.29 -4.74 -18.94
C LYS A 251 -18.07 -6.23 -18.65
N ASP A 252 -17.66 -7.00 -19.66
CA ASP A 252 -17.43 -8.43 -19.49
C ASP A 252 -16.15 -8.67 -18.70
N TRP A 253 -15.11 -7.82 -18.88
CA TRP A 253 -13.92 -7.83 -18.04
C TRP A 253 -14.24 -7.49 -16.59
N MET A 254 -14.97 -6.40 -16.32
CA MET A 254 -15.41 -6.03 -14.97
C MET A 254 -16.21 -7.16 -14.31
N LYS A 255 -17.14 -7.78 -15.06
CA LYS A 255 -17.92 -8.93 -14.58
C LYS A 255 -17.01 -10.12 -14.24
N ARG A 256 -16.01 -10.41 -15.10
CA ARG A 256 -15.05 -11.50 -14.84
C ARG A 256 -14.18 -11.25 -13.61
N VAL A 257 -13.65 -10.04 -13.47
CA VAL A 257 -12.90 -9.66 -12.28
C VAL A 257 -13.77 -9.82 -11.03
N LYS A 258 -15.02 -9.33 -11.09
CA LYS A 258 -15.95 -9.48 -9.96
C LYS A 258 -16.22 -10.94 -9.61
N GLU A 259 -16.40 -11.80 -10.60
CA GLU A 259 -16.60 -13.25 -10.40
C GLU A 259 -15.42 -13.88 -9.65
N VAL A 260 -14.17 -13.53 -10.00
CA VAL A 260 -12.96 -14.05 -9.33
C VAL A 260 -12.81 -13.45 -7.92
N VAL A 261 -13.13 -12.18 -7.75
CA VAL A 261 -13.17 -11.55 -6.42
C VAL A 261 -14.19 -12.25 -5.52
N ASP A 262 -15.38 -12.57 -6.06
CA ASP A 262 -16.44 -13.26 -5.31
C ASP A 262 -16.00 -14.68 -4.89
N TYR A 263 -15.19 -15.38 -5.69
CA TYR A 263 -14.65 -16.69 -5.31
C TYR A 263 -13.86 -16.63 -3.98
N ALA A 264 -13.02 -15.60 -3.81
CA ALA A 264 -12.23 -15.42 -2.58
C ALA A 264 -13.09 -14.81 -1.45
N TYR A 265 -13.87 -13.79 -1.76
CA TYR A 265 -14.70 -13.08 -0.80
C TYR A 265 -15.74 -14.01 -0.13
N ASP A 266 -16.35 -14.93 -0.89
CA ASP A 266 -17.32 -15.89 -0.37
C ASP A 266 -16.69 -16.96 0.54
N ASN A 267 -15.37 -17.14 0.49
CA ASN A 267 -14.60 -17.94 1.45
C ASN A 267 -14.35 -17.19 2.78
N GLY A 268 -14.75 -15.91 2.90
CA GLY A 268 -14.60 -15.11 4.11
C GLY A 268 -13.15 -14.69 4.39
N VAL A 269 -12.29 -14.68 3.37
CA VAL A 269 -10.91 -14.22 3.45
C VAL A 269 -10.79 -12.77 2.99
N TYR A 270 -9.70 -12.08 3.36
CA TYR A 270 -9.40 -10.77 2.82
C TYR A 270 -9.04 -10.84 1.34
N VAL A 271 -9.52 -9.87 0.57
CA VAL A 271 -9.23 -9.76 -0.86
C VAL A 271 -8.57 -8.42 -1.13
N ILE A 272 -7.40 -8.43 -1.77
CA ILE A 272 -6.72 -7.23 -2.25
C ILE A 272 -6.91 -7.15 -3.76
N LEU A 273 -7.57 -6.08 -4.24
CA LEU A 273 -7.80 -5.81 -5.66
C LEU A 273 -7.03 -4.56 -6.07
N ASN A 274 -6.25 -4.64 -7.16
CA ASN A 274 -5.38 -3.54 -7.59
C ASN A 274 -5.52 -3.14 -9.06
N SER A 275 -4.72 -2.14 -9.47
CA SER A 275 -4.34 -1.81 -10.84
C SER A 275 -2.89 -2.24 -11.02
N HIS A 276 -2.63 -3.29 -11.85
CA HIS A 276 -1.36 -4.03 -11.85
C HIS A 276 -0.39 -3.55 -12.94
N HIS A 277 -0.45 -4.07 -14.16
CA HIS A 277 0.46 -3.71 -15.26
C HIS A 277 -0.09 -2.55 -16.10
N ASP A 278 -0.45 -1.46 -15.44
CA ASP A 278 -1.04 -0.28 -16.07
C ASP A 278 -0.05 0.90 -16.23
N ASN A 279 1.27 0.65 -16.14
CA ASN A 279 2.31 1.70 -16.20
C ASN A 279 2.22 2.56 -17.47
N THR A 280 1.84 1.97 -18.62
CA THR A 280 1.63 2.73 -19.87
C THR A 280 0.35 3.58 -19.83
N TYR A 281 -0.59 3.27 -18.92
CA TYR A 281 -1.84 4.02 -18.76
C TYR A 281 -1.65 5.32 -17.99
N TYR A 282 -0.67 5.39 -17.08
CA TYR A 282 -0.36 6.55 -16.26
C TYR A 282 1.05 7.14 -16.44
N ASP A 283 1.95 6.55 -17.20
CA ASP A 283 3.26 7.05 -17.66
C ASP A 283 4.03 7.97 -16.68
N ILE A 284 4.68 7.38 -15.67
CA ILE A 284 5.42 8.14 -14.64
C ILE A 284 6.50 9.06 -15.27
N GLY A 285 7.30 8.55 -16.21
CA GLY A 285 8.38 9.30 -16.86
C GLY A 285 7.88 10.49 -17.68
N GLY A 286 6.74 10.33 -18.35
CA GLY A 286 6.07 11.41 -19.08
C GLY A 286 5.46 12.45 -18.14
N CYS A 287 4.92 12.01 -16.99
CA CYS A 287 4.38 12.91 -15.96
C CYS A 287 5.43 13.86 -15.39
N VAL A 288 6.67 13.39 -15.19
CA VAL A 288 7.78 14.25 -14.73
C VAL A 288 8.13 15.33 -15.78
N LYS A 289 8.00 14.99 -17.06
CA LYS A 289 8.37 15.89 -18.16
C LYS A 289 7.30 16.91 -18.51
N SER A 290 6.03 16.64 -18.17
CA SER A 290 4.90 17.43 -18.63
C SER A 290 3.74 17.41 -17.64
N GLU A 291 3.33 18.58 -17.16
CA GLU A 291 2.15 18.76 -16.32
C GLU A 291 0.87 18.32 -17.04
N ASN A 292 0.78 18.53 -18.36
CA ASN A 292 -0.36 18.03 -19.14
C ASN A 292 -0.45 16.49 -19.12
N THR A 293 0.70 15.81 -19.19
CA THR A 293 0.76 14.35 -19.07
C THR A 293 0.34 13.91 -17.67
N LEU A 294 0.82 14.58 -16.62
CA LEU A 294 0.42 14.32 -15.24
C LEU A 294 -1.10 14.47 -15.05
N ASN A 295 -1.65 15.61 -15.50
CA ASN A 295 -3.09 15.88 -15.41
C ASN A 295 -3.92 14.85 -16.20
N SER A 296 -3.44 14.42 -17.37
CA SER A 296 -4.06 13.37 -18.17
C SER A 296 -4.04 12.03 -17.47
N SER A 297 -2.89 11.64 -16.90
CA SER A 297 -2.71 10.38 -16.15
C SER A 297 -3.59 10.35 -14.90
N VAL A 298 -3.63 11.42 -14.12
CA VAL A 298 -4.53 11.58 -12.97
C VAL A 298 -5.99 11.41 -13.40
N LYS A 299 -6.41 12.07 -14.49
CA LYS A 299 -7.79 11.97 -15.02
C LYS A 299 -8.14 10.54 -15.42
N LYS A 300 -7.23 9.84 -16.11
CA LYS A 300 -7.41 8.44 -16.52
C LYS A 300 -7.57 7.52 -15.31
N MET A 301 -6.62 7.62 -14.34
CA MET A 301 -6.64 6.78 -13.15
C MET A 301 -7.85 7.06 -12.26
N ASN A 302 -8.25 8.33 -12.11
CA ASN A 302 -9.45 8.69 -11.38
C ASN A 302 -10.71 8.13 -12.05
N LYS A 303 -10.78 8.15 -13.39
CA LYS A 303 -11.91 7.55 -14.11
C LYS A 303 -11.94 6.04 -13.96
N LEU A 304 -10.79 5.37 -14.01
CA LEU A 304 -10.66 3.92 -13.79
C LEU A 304 -11.12 3.56 -12.38
N TRP A 305 -10.51 4.16 -11.36
CA TRP A 305 -10.81 3.85 -9.97
C TRP A 305 -12.23 4.22 -9.54
N LYS A 306 -12.83 5.25 -10.16
CA LYS A 306 -14.24 5.57 -9.93
C LYS A 306 -15.15 4.41 -10.36
N GLN A 307 -14.85 3.75 -11.49
CA GLN A 307 -15.63 2.61 -11.98
C GLN A 307 -15.43 1.39 -11.09
N ILE A 308 -14.17 1.03 -10.78
CA ILE A 308 -13.85 -0.08 -9.88
C ILE A 308 -14.50 0.14 -8.52
N ALA A 309 -14.26 1.29 -7.90
CA ALA A 309 -14.80 1.58 -6.57
C ALA A 309 -16.34 1.62 -6.53
N THR A 310 -16.99 2.01 -7.62
CA THR A 310 -18.46 2.00 -7.70
C THR A 310 -19.00 0.58 -7.79
N GLU A 311 -18.38 -0.30 -8.58
CA GLU A 311 -18.77 -1.71 -8.71
C GLU A 311 -18.69 -2.45 -7.38
N PHE A 312 -17.59 -2.24 -6.66
CA PHE A 312 -17.28 -2.98 -5.44
C PHE A 312 -17.67 -2.25 -4.13
N LYS A 313 -18.41 -1.15 -4.20
CA LYS A 313 -18.67 -0.29 -3.03
C LYS A 313 -19.42 -0.96 -1.88
N ASN A 314 -20.20 -2.02 -2.17
CA ASN A 314 -21.06 -2.71 -1.20
C ASN A 314 -20.36 -3.89 -0.49
N TYR A 315 -19.12 -4.23 -0.86
CA TYR A 315 -18.30 -5.20 -0.14
C TYR A 315 -17.90 -4.65 1.23
N ASP A 316 -17.81 -5.50 2.24
CA ASP A 316 -17.39 -5.11 3.58
C ASP A 316 -15.87 -4.86 3.68
N GLU A 317 -15.33 -4.82 4.88
CA GLU A 317 -13.91 -4.55 5.14
C GLU A 317 -12.96 -5.66 4.69
N HIS A 318 -13.46 -6.84 4.29
CA HIS A 318 -12.62 -7.90 3.73
C HIS A 318 -12.13 -7.56 2.32
N LEU A 319 -12.77 -6.65 1.59
CA LEU A 319 -12.23 -6.15 0.33
C LEU A 319 -11.37 -4.91 0.57
N ILE A 320 -10.10 -4.98 0.19
CA ILE A 320 -9.08 -3.93 0.28
C ILE A 320 -8.74 -3.51 -1.16
N PHE A 321 -8.62 -2.21 -1.42
CA PHE A 321 -8.10 -1.73 -2.69
C PHE A 321 -6.61 -1.42 -2.60
N GLU A 322 -5.86 -1.67 -3.66
CA GLU A 322 -4.47 -1.24 -3.80
C GLU A 322 -4.36 -0.35 -5.04
N THR A 323 -3.99 0.91 -4.83
CA THR A 323 -4.07 1.97 -5.86
C THR A 323 -3.32 1.65 -7.13
N LEU A 324 -2.11 1.15 -7.01
CA LEU A 324 -1.14 0.83 -8.06
C LEU A 324 -0.36 -0.40 -7.60
N ASN A 325 0.26 -1.13 -8.54
CA ASN A 325 1.15 -2.25 -8.24
C ASN A 325 2.58 -1.76 -7.96
N GLU A 326 3.35 -1.57 -9.01
CA GLU A 326 4.76 -1.16 -8.98
C GLU A 326 4.96 0.05 -9.90
N PRO A 327 4.46 1.23 -9.49
CA PRO A 327 4.52 2.43 -10.33
C PRO A 327 5.98 2.86 -10.54
N ARG A 328 6.43 2.85 -11.81
CA ARG A 328 7.82 3.13 -12.17
C ARG A 328 7.95 3.62 -13.61
N THR A 329 9.07 4.21 -13.95
CA THR A 329 9.45 4.50 -15.33
C THR A 329 10.19 3.30 -15.90
N GLU A 330 9.48 2.50 -16.69
CA GLU A 330 10.02 1.28 -17.30
C GLU A 330 11.19 1.59 -18.22
N GLY A 331 12.22 0.75 -18.18
CA GLY A 331 13.44 0.90 -18.98
C GLY A 331 14.38 2.02 -18.53
N SER A 332 14.07 2.76 -17.48
CA SER A 332 14.97 3.78 -16.95
C SER A 332 16.14 3.18 -16.18
N ALA A 333 17.27 3.91 -16.10
CA ALA A 333 18.43 3.48 -15.33
C ALA A 333 18.14 3.36 -13.82
N LYS A 334 17.08 4.02 -13.34
CA LYS A 334 16.66 4.01 -11.93
C LYS A 334 15.39 3.21 -11.68
N GLU A 335 14.93 2.44 -12.65
CA GLU A 335 13.67 1.68 -12.60
C GLU A 335 13.50 0.91 -11.29
N TRP A 336 14.51 0.16 -10.88
CA TRP A 336 14.47 -0.69 -9.67
C TRP A 336 15.32 -0.16 -8.50
N SER A 337 15.89 1.02 -8.63
CA SER A 337 16.70 1.66 -7.58
C SER A 337 16.00 2.83 -6.87
N GLY A 338 14.68 2.91 -6.98
CA GLY A 338 13.84 3.87 -6.28
C GLY A 338 13.53 5.17 -7.04
N GLY A 339 13.79 5.22 -8.35
CA GLY A 339 13.46 6.36 -9.19
C GLY A 339 14.18 7.67 -8.84
N THR A 340 13.77 8.76 -9.48
CA THR A 340 14.17 10.12 -9.11
C THR A 340 13.24 10.70 -8.03
N ALA A 341 13.60 11.83 -7.43
CA ALA A 341 12.74 12.52 -6.48
C ALA A 341 11.41 12.94 -7.14
N GLU A 342 11.48 13.44 -8.38
CA GLU A 342 10.34 13.89 -9.16
C GLU A 342 9.40 12.72 -9.49
N GLU A 343 9.95 11.55 -9.87
CA GLU A 343 9.14 10.34 -10.12
C GLU A 343 8.41 9.89 -8.86
N ARG A 344 9.05 9.97 -7.68
CA ARG A 344 8.41 9.66 -6.39
C ARG A 344 7.29 10.65 -6.05
N GLU A 345 7.44 11.94 -6.38
CA GLU A 345 6.37 12.94 -6.24
C GLU A 345 5.17 12.62 -7.14
N VAL A 346 5.41 12.18 -8.38
CA VAL A 346 4.34 11.76 -9.29
C VAL A 346 3.59 10.56 -8.70
N VAL A 347 4.31 9.55 -8.19
CA VAL A 347 3.67 8.38 -7.55
C VAL A 347 2.84 8.80 -6.33
N ALA A 348 3.38 9.68 -5.48
CA ALA A 348 2.64 10.21 -4.33
C ALA A 348 1.37 10.96 -4.75
N LYS A 349 1.45 11.77 -5.81
CA LYS A 349 0.30 12.50 -6.37
C LYS A 349 -0.77 11.56 -6.92
N LEU A 350 -0.38 10.53 -7.67
CA LEU A 350 -1.32 9.53 -8.18
C LEU A 350 -2.02 8.79 -7.04
N ASN A 351 -1.29 8.31 -6.04
CA ASN A 351 -1.86 7.66 -4.86
C ASN A 351 -2.89 8.58 -4.16
N GLU A 352 -2.54 9.84 -3.92
CA GLU A 352 -3.42 10.81 -3.26
C GLU A 352 -4.72 11.02 -4.04
N GLU A 353 -4.63 11.22 -5.36
CA GLU A 353 -5.80 11.49 -6.22
C GLU A 353 -6.69 10.25 -6.38
N ILE A 354 -6.10 9.05 -6.47
CA ILE A 354 -6.85 7.79 -6.50
C ILE A 354 -7.58 7.57 -5.18
N VAL A 355 -6.92 7.76 -4.03
CA VAL A 355 -7.56 7.66 -2.70
C VAL A 355 -8.74 8.61 -2.60
N LYS A 356 -8.58 9.89 -2.97
CA LYS A 356 -9.67 10.87 -3.00
C LYS A 356 -10.84 10.41 -3.88
N THR A 357 -10.52 9.85 -5.04
CA THR A 357 -11.51 9.33 -5.98
C THR A 357 -12.30 8.16 -5.40
N ILE A 358 -11.62 7.17 -4.82
CA ILE A 358 -12.26 6.03 -4.14
C ILE A 358 -13.19 6.53 -3.03
N ARG A 359 -12.72 7.43 -2.15
CA ARG A 359 -13.51 8.03 -1.06
C ARG A 359 -14.76 8.74 -1.57
N SER A 360 -14.65 9.44 -2.71
CA SER A 360 -15.75 10.20 -3.31
C SER A 360 -16.91 9.34 -3.80
N THR A 361 -16.71 8.03 -4.00
CA THR A 361 -17.77 7.09 -4.40
C THR A 361 -18.76 6.78 -3.27
N GLY A 362 -18.38 7.07 -2.03
CA GLY A 362 -19.23 6.92 -0.85
C GLY A 362 -19.51 5.46 -0.46
N GLY A 363 -20.54 5.22 0.35
CA GLY A 363 -20.85 3.90 0.89
C GLY A 363 -19.68 3.34 1.70
N ASN A 364 -19.41 2.04 1.62
CA ASN A 364 -18.31 1.39 2.31
C ASN A 364 -16.93 1.91 1.90
N ASN A 365 -16.81 2.50 0.71
CA ASN A 365 -15.55 3.08 0.25
C ASN A 365 -15.11 4.33 1.03
N ALA A 366 -16.00 4.97 1.77
CA ALA A 366 -15.65 6.06 2.69
C ALA A 366 -14.73 5.56 3.83
N TYR A 367 -14.79 4.27 4.15
CA TYR A 367 -14.08 3.64 5.28
C TYR A 367 -13.11 2.52 4.85
N ARG A 368 -13.22 2.06 3.60
CA ARG A 368 -12.44 0.94 3.05
C ARG A 368 -10.94 1.14 3.22
N GLN A 369 -10.24 0.07 3.57
CA GLN A 369 -8.79 0.07 3.59
C GLN A 369 -8.23 0.22 2.16
N ILE A 370 -7.25 1.10 2.00
CA ILE A 370 -6.60 1.34 0.72
C ILE A 370 -5.09 1.17 0.90
N MET A 371 -4.52 0.25 0.15
CA MET A 371 -3.07 0.06 0.08
C MET A 371 -2.47 1.03 -0.94
N VAL A 372 -1.33 1.61 -0.60
CA VAL A 372 -0.60 2.55 -1.46
C VAL A 372 0.87 2.14 -1.54
N PRO A 373 1.45 1.95 -2.74
CA PRO A 373 2.86 1.64 -2.91
C PRO A 373 3.72 2.90 -2.95
N ALA A 374 4.99 2.77 -2.58
CA ALA A 374 6.03 3.68 -3.00
C ALA A 374 6.40 3.43 -4.47
N TYR A 375 7.35 4.21 -5.03
CA TYR A 375 7.91 3.95 -6.36
C TYR A 375 8.41 2.49 -6.46
N ALA A 376 7.96 1.77 -7.49
CA ALA A 376 8.22 0.35 -7.74
C ALA A 376 7.85 -0.56 -6.54
N ALA A 377 6.91 -0.16 -5.66
CA ALA A 377 6.61 -0.84 -4.40
C ALA A 377 7.85 -1.26 -3.59
N THR A 378 8.91 -0.49 -3.69
CA THR A 378 10.27 -0.82 -3.28
C THR A 378 10.39 -1.28 -1.82
N SER A 379 11.30 -2.22 -1.55
CA SER A 379 11.73 -2.62 -0.21
C SER A 379 12.89 -1.76 0.33
N SER A 380 13.43 -0.82 -0.47
CA SER A 380 14.52 0.06 -0.03
C SER A 380 14.08 0.99 1.09
N THR A 381 14.57 0.74 2.30
CA THR A 381 14.21 1.52 3.50
C THR A 381 14.62 2.99 3.39
N ASN A 382 15.66 3.31 2.61
CA ASN A 382 16.07 4.69 2.34
C ASN A 382 15.03 5.43 1.47
N ILE A 383 14.39 4.76 0.53
CA ILE A 383 13.31 5.32 -0.28
C ILE A 383 12.02 5.38 0.53
N LEU A 384 11.70 4.32 1.28
CA LEU A 384 10.50 4.27 2.12
C LEU A 384 10.46 5.37 3.19
N LYS A 385 11.60 5.80 3.74
CA LYS A 385 11.70 6.95 4.64
C LYS A 385 11.25 8.28 4.01
N GLN A 386 11.29 8.38 2.69
CA GLN A 386 10.92 9.57 1.91
C GLN A 386 9.50 9.47 1.35
N MET A 387 8.80 8.33 1.56
CA MET A 387 7.47 8.11 1.04
C MET A 387 6.47 9.11 1.65
N LYS A 388 5.69 9.75 0.79
CA LYS A 388 4.54 10.56 1.19
C LYS A 388 3.30 9.68 1.20
N VAL A 389 2.84 9.33 2.39
CA VAL A 389 1.62 8.56 2.58
C VAL A 389 0.44 9.54 2.53
N PRO A 390 -0.66 9.25 1.79
CA PRO A 390 -1.86 10.07 1.78
C PRO A 390 -2.40 10.32 3.19
N ASP A 391 -2.89 11.54 3.45
CA ASP A 391 -3.47 11.93 4.74
C ASP A 391 -4.91 11.37 4.87
N ASP A 392 -5.01 10.06 5.13
CA ASP A 392 -6.27 9.32 5.28
C ASP A 392 -6.08 8.25 6.37
N ASN A 393 -7.11 8.01 7.18
CA ASN A 393 -7.01 7.13 8.35
C ASN A 393 -6.99 5.63 8.01
N ASN A 394 -7.44 5.26 6.80
CA ASN A 394 -7.59 3.88 6.39
C ASN A 394 -6.61 3.52 5.26
N ILE A 395 -5.36 3.97 5.42
CA ILE A 395 -4.26 3.67 4.51
C ILE A 395 -3.38 2.56 5.08
N ILE A 396 -2.92 1.69 4.19
CA ILE A 396 -1.92 0.66 4.41
C ILE A 396 -0.79 0.89 3.41
N VAL A 397 0.46 0.81 3.83
CA VAL A 397 1.61 0.89 2.90
C VAL A 397 1.84 -0.49 2.28
N SER A 398 1.88 -0.54 0.95
CA SER A 398 2.22 -1.75 0.17
C SER A 398 3.71 -1.77 -0.12
N VAL A 399 4.37 -2.90 0.15
CA VAL A 399 5.78 -3.13 -0.13
C VAL A 399 5.93 -4.48 -0.82
N HIS A 400 6.75 -4.56 -1.87
CA HIS A 400 7.15 -5.81 -2.50
C HIS A 400 8.60 -6.13 -2.11
N ALA A 401 8.84 -7.30 -1.55
CA ALA A 401 10.14 -7.62 -0.94
C ALA A 401 10.57 -9.06 -1.19
N TYR A 402 11.17 -9.29 -2.35
CA TYR A 402 11.83 -10.55 -2.68
C TYR A 402 13.23 -10.59 -2.07
N SER A 403 13.28 -10.68 -0.74
CA SER A 403 14.50 -10.56 0.07
C SER A 403 14.81 -11.84 0.83
N PRO A 404 16.11 -12.16 1.05
CA PRO A 404 17.29 -11.49 0.49
C PRO A 404 17.40 -11.71 -1.02
N TYR A 405 17.83 -10.70 -1.77
CA TYR A 405 17.79 -10.71 -3.24
C TYR A 405 18.47 -11.93 -3.87
N PHE A 406 19.68 -12.25 -3.45
CA PHE A 406 20.45 -13.36 -4.01
C PHE A 406 19.85 -14.74 -3.70
N PHE A 407 19.12 -14.87 -2.60
CA PHE A 407 18.38 -16.09 -2.28
C PHE A 407 17.02 -16.12 -2.98
N ALA A 408 16.26 -15.03 -2.90
CA ALA A 408 14.86 -15.01 -3.28
C ALA A 408 14.64 -14.75 -4.78
N MET A 409 15.36 -13.80 -5.39
CA MET A 409 15.05 -13.29 -6.72
C MET A 409 16.08 -13.66 -7.79
N ASP A 410 17.37 -13.62 -7.47
CA ASP A 410 18.42 -13.97 -8.45
C ASP A 410 18.47 -15.47 -8.71
N ALA A 411 18.08 -15.88 -9.93
CA ALA A 411 18.10 -17.30 -10.34
C ALA A 411 19.48 -17.94 -10.31
N ASN A 412 20.54 -17.15 -10.43
CA ASN A 412 21.94 -17.58 -10.35
C ASN A 412 22.57 -17.32 -8.97
N GLY A 413 21.79 -16.79 -8.05
CA GLY A 413 22.22 -16.49 -6.68
C GLY A 413 22.28 -17.71 -5.78
N SER A 414 22.35 -17.46 -4.46
CA SER A 414 22.43 -18.53 -3.46
C SER A 414 21.20 -19.44 -3.48
N ASN A 415 21.43 -20.75 -3.42
CA ASN A 415 20.38 -21.74 -3.15
C ASN A 415 20.31 -22.13 -1.66
N LYS A 416 21.13 -21.51 -0.79
CA LYS A 416 21.16 -21.73 0.65
C LYS A 416 20.67 -20.53 1.41
N PHE A 417 19.80 -20.76 2.38
CA PHE A 417 19.29 -19.76 3.32
C PHE A 417 20.18 -19.71 4.57
N THR A 418 20.94 -18.65 4.71
CA THR A 418 22.01 -18.52 5.70
C THR A 418 21.64 -17.63 6.90
N ASP A 419 22.47 -17.62 7.96
CA ASP A 419 22.29 -16.71 9.08
C ASP A 419 22.51 -15.23 8.71
N ASN A 420 23.27 -14.95 7.65
CA ASN A 420 23.38 -13.58 7.15
C ASN A 420 22.08 -13.13 6.47
N ASP A 421 21.42 -14.03 5.76
CA ASP A 421 20.09 -13.77 5.17
C ASP A 421 19.04 -13.50 6.26
N LYS A 422 19.08 -14.25 7.36
CA LYS A 422 18.21 -14.02 8.52
C LYS A 422 18.45 -12.64 9.15
N LYS A 423 19.72 -12.23 9.32
CA LYS A 423 20.06 -10.89 9.83
C LYS A 423 19.59 -9.76 8.92
N GLU A 424 19.65 -9.98 7.59
CA GLU A 424 19.10 -9.02 6.61
C GLU A 424 17.60 -8.85 6.77
N LEU A 425 16.86 -9.96 6.86
CA LEU A 425 15.41 -9.96 7.08
C LEU A 425 15.03 -9.31 8.41
N ASP A 426 15.71 -9.63 9.51
CA ASP A 426 15.44 -9.04 10.82
C ASP A 426 15.60 -7.52 10.80
N ARG A 427 16.64 -7.01 10.11
CA ARG A 427 16.86 -5.58 9.92
C ARG A 427 15.74 -4.96 9.09
N PHE A 428 15.38 -5.59 7.99
CA PHE A 428 14.33 -5.13 7.09
C PHE A 428 12.99 -4.97 7.82
N PHE A 429 12.53 -5.98 8.56
CA PHE A 429 11.27 -5.89 9.32
C PHE A 429 11.33 -4.85 10.44
N LYS A 430 12.47 -4.74 11.14
CA LYS A 430 12.70 -3.70 12.14
C LYS A 430 12.62 -2.30 11.52
N ASP A 431 13.19 -2.11 10.34
CA ASP A 431 13.15 -0.84 9.63
C ASP A 431 11.71 -0.49 9.20
N LEU A 432 10.95 -1.43 8.64
CA LEU A 432 9.52 -1.21 8.32
C LEU A 432 8.71 -0.79 9.55
N ASN A 433 8.94 -1.48 10.66
CA ASN A 433 8.30 -1.10 11.93
C ASN A 433 8.68 0.32 12.34
N SER A 434 9.96 0.68 12.30
CA SER A 434 10.46 2.01 12.70
C SER A 434 9.95 3.13 11.78
N ILE A 435 9.85 2.85 10.47
CA ILE A 435 9.42 3.85 9.48
C ILE A 435 7.92 4.09 9.57
N PHE A 436 7.11 3.03 9.69
CA PHE A 436 5.65 3.07 9.55
C PHE A 436 4.88 2.53 10.76
N VAL A 437 5.03 1.24 11.10
CA VAL A 437 4.11 0.54 12.01
C VAL A 437 4.10 1.14 13.40
N SER A 438 5.26 1.44 13.99
CA SER A 438 5.37 2.09 15.31
C SER A 438 4.81 3.50 15.33
N LYS A 439 4.55 4.10 14.15
CA LYS A 439 3.92 5.42 14.00
C LYS A 439 2.44 5.35 13.69
N GLY A 440 1.86 4.14 13.69
CA GLY A 440 0.44 3.92 13.48
C GLY A 440 0.02 3.74 12.01
N THR A 441 0.98 3.63 11.07
CA THR A 441 0.70 3.31 9.67
C THR A 441 1.00 1.84 9.43
N PRO A 442 0.00 0.98 9.15
CA PRO A 442 0.23 -0.44 8.89
C PRO A 442 0.93 -0.67 7.54
N VAL A 443 1.61 -1.81 7.45
CA VAL A 443 2.32 -2.26 6.25
C VAL A 443 1.82 -3.66 5.88
N VAL A 444 1.66 -3.92 4.58
CA VAL A 444 1.49 -5.24 4.00
C VAL A 444 2.64 -5.50 3.03
N ILE A 445 3.29 -6.64 3.15
CA ILE A 445 4.18 -7.12 2.10
C ILE A 445 3.30 -7.78 1.05
N GLY A 446 2.91 -7.00 0.01
CA GLY A 446 1.98 -7.40 -1.04
C GLY A 446 2.53 -8.47 -1.96
N GLU A 447 3.86 -8.55 -2.07
CA GLU A 447 4.55 -9.61 -2.80
C GLU A 447 5.84 -10.01 -2.10
N PHE A 448 6.01 -11.31 -1.88
CA PHE A 448 7.27 -11.96 -1.50
C PHE A 448 7.31 -13.36 -2.12
N GLY A 449 8.48 -13.90 -2.33
CA GLY A 449 8.64 -15.22 -2.92
C GLY A 449 10.12 -15.59 -3.03
N ALA A 450 10.41 -16.87 -3.22
CA ALA A 450 11.74 -17.34 -3.54
C ALA A 450 11.72 -18.27 -4.77
N THR A 451 12.55 -17.97 -5.77
CA THR A 451 12.62 -18.76 -7.00
C THR A 451 13.08 -20.19 -6.71
N ASN A 452 12.56 -21.15 -7.46
CA ASN A 452 12.94 -22.54 -7.36
C ASN A 452 14.36 -22.79 -7.94
N LYS A 453 15.33 -23.02 -7.07
CA LYS A 453 16.71 -23.41 -7.40
C LYS A 453 16.99 -24.87 -7.03
N LYS A 454 15.94 -25.71 -6.98
CA LYS A 454 15.98 -27.11 -6.52
C LYS A 454 16.41 -27.21 -5.04
N ASN A 455 15.95 -26.29 -4.22
CA ASN A 455 16.33 -26.07 -2.82
C ASN A 455 15.10 -25.98 -1.92
N LEU A 456 14.21 -26.96 -1.97
CA LEU A 456 12.92 -26.94 -1.27
C LEU A 456 13.07 -26.69 0.22
N ASP A 457 13.96 -27.44 0.91
CA ASP A 457 14.16 -27.31 2.36
C ASP A 457 14.58 -25.89 2.76
N ASP A 458 15.51 -25.28 1.99
CA ASP A 458 15.94 -23.89 2.23
C ASP A 458 14.80 -22.88 1.96
N ARG A 459 13.94 -23.14 0.94
CA ARG A 459 12.76 -22.30 0.66
C ARG A 459 11.70 -22.41 1.77
N VAL A 460 11.48 -23.60 2.33
CA VAL A 460 10.58 -23.80 3.47
C VAL A 460 11.10 -23.08 4.69
N ALA A 461 12.38 -23.26 5.04
CA ALA A 461 13.01 -22.60 6.18
C ALA A 461 13.00 -21.05 6.03
N TRP A 462 13.25 -20.54 4.82
CA TRP A 462 13.16 -19.12 4.49
C TRP A 462 11.73 -18.60 4.65
N ALA A 463 10.73 -19.30 4.09
CA ALA A 463 9.34 -18.88 4.12
C ALA A 463 8.80 -18.81 5.57
N GLU A 464 9.12 -19.81 6.39
CA GLU A 464 8.78 -19.78 7.83
C GLU A 464 9.44 -18.60 8.54
N TYR A 465 10.76 -18.41 8.34
CA TYR A 465 11.51 -17.34 8.99
C TYR A 465 11.00 -15.95 8.58
N TYR A 466 10.75 -15.78 7.28
CA TYR A 466 10.25 -14.53 6.71
C TYR A 466 8.93 -14.12 7.33
N VAL A 467 7.92 -14.99 7.25
CA VAL A 467 6.57 -14.70 7.75
C VAL A 467 6.56 -14.52 9.27
N LYS A 468 7.29 -15.36 10.01
CA LYS A 468 7.43 -15.25 11.47
C LYS A 468 8.12 -13.95 11.89
N GLY A 469 9.13 -13.50 11.14
CA GLY A 469 9.83 -12.23 11.38
C GLY A 469 8.93 -11.02 11.14
N ALA A 470 8.18 -11.01 10.04
CA ALA A 470 7.20 -9.96 9.71
C ALA A 470 6.04 -9.92 10.72
N LYS A 471 5.54 -11.09 11.13
CA LYS A 471 4.45 -11.24 12.11
C LYS A 471 4.76 -10.58 13.45
N LYS A 472 6.01 -10.56 13.92
CA LYS A 472 6.44 -9.85 15.14
C LYS A 472 6.02 -8.38 15.15
N TYR A 473 5.85 -7.79 13.98
CA TYR A 473 5.45 -6.39 13.79
C TYR A 473 4.04 -6.23 13.22
N ASN A 474 3.24 -7.31 13.18
CA ASN A 474 1.90 -7.35 12.56
C ASN A 474 1.93 -6.94 11.07
N ILE A 475 2.93 -7.39 10.32
CA ILE A 475 3.08 -7.17 8.88
C ILE A 475 2.68 -8.48 8.17
N PRO A 476 1.48 -8.59 7.60
CA PRO A 476 1.09 -9.74 6.80
C PRO A 476 1.87 -9.81 5.49
N CYS A 477 2.12 -11.03 5.02
CA CYS A 477 2.89 -11.31 3.82
C CYS A 477 2.04 -12.08 2.82
N VAL A 478 2.05 -11.68 1.54
CA VAL A 478 1.27 -12.27 0.46
C VAL A 478 2.21 -12.92 -0.55
N LEU A 479 2.25 -14.27 -0.55
CA LEU A 479 3.16 -15.04 -1.40
C LEU A 479 2.83 -14.84 -2.88
N TRP A 480 3.83 -14.52 -3.68
CA TRP A 480 3.68 -14.47 -5.14
C TRP A 480 3.65 -15.87 -5.74
N ASP A 481 2.60 -16.19 -6.48
CA ASP A 481 2.43 -17.44 -7.21
C ASP A 481 2.01 -17.15 -8.65
N ASN A 482 2.90 -17.43 -9.59
CA ASN A 482 2.67 -17.27 -11.02
C ASN A 482 2.45 -18.60 -11.76
N ASN A 483 2.18 -19.71 -11.02
CA ASN A 483 1.99 -21.07 -11.55
C ASN A 483 3.24 -21.69 -12.21
N SER A 484 4.43 -21.08 -12.09
CA SER A 484 5.64 -21.61 -12.75
C SER A 484 6.56 -22.43 -11.82
N GLY A 485 5.99 -23.04 -10.77
CA GLY A 485 6.76 -23.73 -9.73
C GLY A 485 7.53 -24.99 -10.16
N ARG A 486 7.13 -25.65 -11.24
CA ARG A 486 7.80 -26.87 -11.74
C ARG A 486 9.10 -26.61 -12.49
N LYS A 487 9.26 -25.42 -13.04
CA LYS A 487 10.49 -25.00 -13.69
C LYS A 487 11.45 -24.48 -12.63
N SER A 488 12.75 -24.74 -12.78
CA SER A 488 13.77 -24.06 -11.98
C SER A 488 14.29 -22.85 -12.75
N GLY A 489 14.70 -21.80 -12.03
CA GLY A 489 15.30 -20.62 -12.61
C GLY A 489 14.46 -19.34 -12.44
N LYS A 490 14.60 -18.41 -13.38
CA LYS A 490 13.92 -17.10 -13.33
C LYS A 490 12.41 -17.25 -13.17
N GLU A 491 11.85 -16.49 -12.24
CA GLU A 491 10.40 -16.39 -12.03
C GLU A 491 9.67 -17.73 -11.77
N SER A 492 10.35 -18.68 -11.14
CA SER A 492 9.73 -19.96 -10.76
C SER A 492 9.24 -19.92 -9.31
N PHE A 493 8.18 -19.15 -9.08
CA PHE A 493 7.63 -18.90 -7.74
C PHE A 493 6.43 -19.78 -7.37
N GLY A 494 5.76 -20.41 -8.35
CA GLY A 494 4.51 -21.13 -8.14
C GLY A 494 4.61 -22.24 -7.10
N VAL A 495 3.64 -22.29 -6.20
CA VAL A 495 3.47 -23.35 -5.19
C VAL A 495 2.23 -24.21 -5.44
N TYR A 496 1.30 -23.73 -6.27
CA TYR A 496 0.07 -24.41 -6.65
C TYR A 496 -0.01 -24.58 -8.17
N SER A 497 -0.25 -25.80 -8.64
CA SER A 497 -0.46 -26.08 -10.06
C SER A 497 -1.92 -25.84 -10.43
N ARG A 498 -2.18 -24.80 -11.23
CA ARG A 498 -3.53 -24.42 -11.64
C ARG A 498 -4.13 -25.40 -12.64
N GLU A 499 -3.30 -26.06 -13.47
CA GLU A 499 -3.74 -27.08 -14.41
C GLU A 499 -4.21 -28.34 -13.71
N ARG A 500 -3.49 -28.76 -12.64
CA ARG A 500 -3.83 -29.98 -11.89
C ARG A 500 -4.72 -29.73 -10.70
N GLN A 501 -4.86 -28.46 -10.30
CA GLN A 501 -5.57 -28.01 -9.11
C GLN A 501 -5.07 -28.73 -7.84
N GLU A 502 -3.74 -28.72 -7.66
CA GLU A 502 -3.07 -29.31 -6.50
C GLU A 502 -1.81 -28.52 -6.12
N PHE A 503 -1.42 -28.58 -4.87
CA PHE A 503 -0.18 -27.96 -4.40
C PHE A 503 1.04 -28.71 -4.97
N THR A 504 1.95 -27.97 -5.58
CA THR A 504 3.26 -28.46 -6.03
C THR A 504 4.25 -28.49 -4.87
N TYR A 505 4.12 -27.54 -3.95
CA TYR A 505 4.96 -27.41 -2.75
C TYR A 505 4.09 -27.10 -1.53
N PRO A 506 3.31 -28.09 -1.00
CA PRO A 506 2.47 -27.90 0.16
C PRO A 506 3.27 -27.47 1.39
N GLU A 507 4.53 -27.93 1.53
CA GLU A 507 5.41 -27.65 2.67
C GLU A 507 5.69 -26.14 2.83
N ILE A 508 5.80 -25.41 1.71
CA ILE A 508 5.98 -23.94 1.74
C ILE A 508 4.70 -23.27 2.25
N VAL A 509 3.53 -23.73 1.77
CA VAL A 509 2.24 -23.17 2.18
C VAL A 509 1.97 -23.46 3.66
N GLU A 510 2.22 -24.68 4.12
CA GLU A 510 2.11 -25.05 5.53
C GLU A 510 3.02 -24.19 6.42
N ALA A 511 4.28 -23.98 5.99
CA ALA A 511 5.25 -23.16 6.73
C ALA A 511 4.75 -21.71 6.88
N ILE A 512 4.28 -21.06 5.81
CA ILE A 512 3.79 -19.68 5.90
C ILE A 512 2.50 -19.57 6.71
N VAL A 513 1.57 -20.52 6.58
CA VAL A 513 0.30 -20.55 7.33
C VAL A 513 0.57 -20.75 8.82
N LYS A 514 1.48 -21.66 9.17
CA LYS A 514 1.90 -21.89 10.56
C LYS A 514 2.59 -20.65 11.15
N ALA A 515 3.48 -20.00 10.39
CA ALA A 515 4.24 -18.85 10.85
C ALA A 515 3.37 -17.58 10.99
N ALA A 516 2.26 -17.48 10.26
CA ALA A 516 1.33 -16.35 10.31
C ALA A 516 0.32 -16.45 11.48
N LYS A 517 0.14 -17.61 12.10
CA LYS A 517 -0.68 -17.81 13.32
C LYS A 517 0.00 -17.20 14.54
#